data_189f5f673843a140d3989ca099b63ba1
#
_entry.id   189f5f673843a140d3989ca099b63ba1
#
_cell.length_a   1.000
_cell.length_b   1.000
_cell.length_c   1.000
_cell.angle_alpha   90.00
_cell.angle_beta   90.00
_cell.angle_gamma   90.00
#
_symmetry.space_group_name_H-M   'P 1'
#
loop_
_entity.id
_entity.type
_entity.pdbx_description
1 polymer ?
#
loop_
_entity_poly.entity_id
_entity_poly.type
_entity_poly.pdbx_seq_one_letter_code
_entity_poly.pdbx_strand_id
1 'polypeptide(L)'
;MKIFPTTSIKQLDADTIENEPIASIDLMERASRALARAIAERWEPDTPLTVFAGPGNNGGDALALARLLAGKGYRLEVYLFNTKGTLSPDCETNKERLADVPGVDFHEVTTQFVPPVLAADHVVIDGLFGSGLNKALSGGFAAVVKYINASPATVVSIDIPSGLMGEDNTYNVHTNIVRAHLTLSLQLPKLAFLFAENEPYVGEWQLLDIGLSEDVIHDMETDFCLLEHEDVSALLKPRSRFAHKGNFGRALLIAGSQGMAGASVLAARACLRSGVGLLTVHVPFCNNFIVQTSVPEAMTELDISDTCFAAATDTDDYQAVAIGPGLGKAAETEAALLEQIEICQTPMVVDADALNLLGEKRNYIGRLPKGSILTPHPKELERLVGKCQNSYERLMKARELAKSAGVHIILKGAYSAIVTPAGKCFFNPTGNPGMATGGSGDVLTGVVLALLAQGYEPEKAACLATYVHGLAGDVACKKQGAVGMTVGDIVACLPLAWKMLEE
;
A
#
# COMPACT_ATOMS: atom_id res chain seq x y z
N MET A 1 -0.76 -5.11 -10.58
CA MET A 1 -2.13 -5.68 -10.33
C MET A 1 -3.15 -4.56 -10.15
N LYS A 2 -4.33 -4.65 -10.79
CA LYS A 2 -5.41 -3.66 -10.64
C LYS A 2 -6.20 -3.86 -9.35
N ILE A 3 -6.67 -2.75 -8.75
CA ILE A 3 -7.59 -2.75 -7.61
C ILE A 3 -8.88 -2.08 -8.08
N PHE A 4 -9.97 -2.82 -8.03
CA PHE A 4 -11.26 -2.30 -8.49
C PHE A 4 -12.15 -1.88 -7.31
N PRO A 5 -12.99 -0.86 -7.49
CA PRO A 5 -14.11 -0.61 -6.59
C PRO A 5 -15.00 -1.84 -6.47
N THR A 6 -15.53 -2.11 -5.29
CA THR A 6 -16.39 -3.29 -5.05
C THR A 6 -17.63 -3.34 -5.94
N THR A 7 -18.10 -2.17 -6.40
CA THR A 7 -19.17 -2.08 -7.41
C THR A 7 -18.79 -2.68 -8.75
N SER A 8 -17.51 -2.67 -9.11
CA SER A 8 -17.00 -3.21 -10.38
C SER A 8 -16.70 -4.71 -10.31
N ILE A 9 -16.54 -5.29 -9.11
CA ILE A 9 -16.27 -6.74 -8.94
C ILE A 9 -17.42 -7.58 -9.50
N LYS A 10 -18.65 -7.18 -9.26
CA LYS A 10 -19.83 -7.87 -9.82
C LYS A 10 -19.86 -7.88 -11.35
N GLN A 11 -19.36 -6.80 -11.97
CA GLN A 11 -19.24 -6.72 -13.42
C GLN A 11 -18.14 -7.67 -13.92
N LEU A 12 -17.00 -7.74 -13.22
CA LEU A 12 -15.93 -8.69 -13.54
C LEU A 12 -16.40 -10.14 -13.49
N ASP A 13 -17.18 -10.51 -12.47
CA ASP A 13 -17.77 -11.84 -12.37
C ASP A 13 -18.73 -12.11 -13.54
N ALA A 14 -19.63 -11.18 -13.84
CA ALA A 14 -20.59 -11.30 -14.93
C ALA A 14 -19.91 -11.41 -16.30
N ASP A 15 -18.94 -10.55 -16.57
CA ASP A 15 -18.19 -10.56 -17.83
C ASP A 15 -17.34 -11.83 -17.99
N THR A 16 -16.77 -12.35 -16.88
CA THR A 16 -16.07 -13.64 -16.90
C THR A 16 -17.00 -14.79 -17.22
N ILE A 17 -18.20 -14.81 -16.58
CA ILE A 17 -19.23 -15.83 -16.84
C ILE A 17 -19.69 -15.81 -18.30
N GLU A 18 -19.84 -14.62 -18.88
CA GLU A 18 -20.24 -14.45 -20.29
C GLU A 18 -19.14 -14.88 -21.26
N ASN A 19 -17.88 -14.49 -21.00
CA ASN A 19 -16.74 -14.76 -21.87
C ASN A 19 -16.29 -16.24 -21.84
N GLU A 20 -16.38 -16.91 -20.70
CA GLU A 20 -16.03 -18.33 -20.55
C GLU A 20 -17.20 -19.28 -20.79
N PRO A 21 -18.39 -18.85 -21.14
CA PRO A 21 -19.74 -19.42 -21.06
C PRO A 21 -19.91 -20.49 -19.96
N ILE A 22 -19.62 -20.11 -18.71
CA ILE A 22 -19.80 -20.96 -17.52
C ILE A 22 -21.01 -20.51 -16.69
N ALA A 23 -21.54 -21.40 -15.86
CA ALA A 23 -22.59 -20.99 -14.91
C ALA A 23 -21.98 -20.26 -13.69
N SER A 24 -22.76 -19.34 -13.08
CA SER A 24 -22.35 -18.63 -11.85
C SER A 24 -21.95 -19.60 -10.73
N ILE A 25 -22.70 -20.69 -10.59
CA ILE A 25 -22.42 -21.74 -9.60
C ILE A 25 -21.08 -22.46 -9.85
N ASP A 26 -20.59 -22.52 -11.09
CA ASP A 26 -19.31 -23.15 -11.43
C ASP A 26 -18.14 -22.20 -11.10
N LEU A 27 -18.32 -20.88 -11.27
CA LEU A 27 -17.36 -19.88 -10.80
C LEU A 27 -17.24 -19.90 -9.27
N MET A 28 -18.39 -19.99 -8.56
CA MET A 28 -18.42 -20.14 -7.10
C MET A 28 -17.74 -21.45 -6.65
N GLU A 29 -17.96 -22.55 -7.36
CA GLU A 29 -17.27 -23.82 -7.08
C GLU A 29 -15.76 -23.72 -7.26
N ARG A 30 -15.29 -22.96 -8.26
CA ARG A 30 -13.87 -22.68 -8.51
C ARG A 30 -13.27 -21.87 -7.36
N ALA A 31 -13.94 -20.81 -6.92
CA ALA A 31 -13.56 -20.00 -5.77
C ALA A 31 -13.47 -20.84 -4.48
N SER A 32 -14.50 -21.64 -4.23
CA SER A 32 -14.57 -22.51 -3.04
C SER A 32 -13.49 -23.60 -3.03
N ARG A 33 -13.08 -24.11 -4.18
CA ARG A 33 -11.94 -25.05 -4.29
C ARG A 33 -10.61 -24.37 -3.95
N ALA A 34 -10.42 -23.12 -4.37
CA ALA A 34 -9.22 -22.35 -4.00
C ALA A 34 -9.20 -22.11 -2.47
N LEU A 35 -10.33 -21.71 -1.88
CA LEU A 35 -10.49 -21.58 -0.43
C LEU A 35 -10.21 -22.90 0.30
N ALA A 36 -10.78 -24.03 -0.17
CA ALA A 36 -10.58 -25.34 0.45
C ALA A 36 -9.13 -25.82 0.40
N ARG A 37 -8.40 -25.44 -0.66
CA ARG A 37 -6.96 -25.68 -0.78
C ARG A 37 -6.19 -24.86 0.26
N ALA A 38 -6.42 -23.55 0.32
CA ALA A 38 -5.74 -22.64 1.23
C ALA A 38 -5.96 -23.00 2.72
N ILE A 39 -7.17 -23.47 3.07
CA ILE A 39 -7.48 -24.00 4.42
C ILE A 39 -6.71 -25.30 4.66
N ALA A 40 -6.77 -26.27 3.73
CA ALA A 40 -6.12 -27.57 3.90
C ALA A 40 -4.58 -27.52 3.90
N GLU A 41 -3.99 -26.46 3.39
CA GLU A 41 -2.54 -26.20 3.49
C GLU A 41 -2.10 -25.73 4.88
N ARG A 42 -3.05 -25.27 5.72
CA ARG A 42 -2.76 -24.67 7.05
C ARG A 42 -3.26 -25.48 8.22
N TRP A 43 -4.33 -26.21 8.06
CA TRP A 43 -4.97 -26.97 9.13
C TRP A 43 -5.27 -28.41 8.74
N GLU A 44 -5.02 -29.31 9.63
CA GLU A 44 -5.25 -30.75 9.46
C GLU A 44 -6.76 -31.09 9.61
N PRO A 45 -7.24 -32.24 9.10
CA PRO A 45 -8.66 -32.64 9.14
C PRO A 45 -9.27 -32.80 10.54
N ASP A 46 -8.46 -32.99 11.58
CA ASP A 46 -8.91 -33.09 12.97
C ASP A 46 -9.11 -31.71 13.64
N THR A 47 -8.76 -30.61 12.98
CA THR A 47 -9.00 -29.25 13.47
C THR A 47 -10.52 -28.97 13.49
N PRO A 48 -11.11 -28.58 14.63
CA PRO A 48 -12.52 -28.21 14.70
C PRO A 48 -12.80 -26.95 13.88
N LEU A 49 -13.70 -27.04 12.90
CA LEU A 49 -14.08 -25.93 12.03
C LEU A 49 -15.52 -25.49 12.29
N THR A 50 -15.72 -24.20 12.53
CA THR A 50 -17.07 -23.59 12.63
C THR A 50 -17.25 -22.56 11.53
N VAL A 51 -18.25 -22.74 10.68
CA VAL A 51 -18.53 -21.90 9.52
C VAL A 51 -19.76 -21.03 9.77
N PHE A 52 -19.61 -19.71 9.65
CA PHE A 52 -20.70 -18.76 9.71
C PHE A 52 -21.01 -18.25 8.30
N ALA A 53 -22.10 -18.71 7.72
CA ALA A 53 -22.53 -18.38 6.36
C ALA A 53 -23.68 -17.36 6.36
N GLY A 54 -23.56 -16.31 5.54
CA GLY A 54 -24.64 -15.35 5.30
C GLY A 54 -25.59 -15.78 4.18
N PRO A 55 -26.64 -15.00 3.91
CA PRO A 55 -27.66 -15.34 2.91
C PRO A 55 -27.26 -15.05 1.45
N GLY A 56 -26.12 -14.39 1.24
CA GLY A 56 -25.63 -13.97 -0.09
C GLY A 56 -24.59 -14.93 -0.67
N ASN A 57 -23.92 -14.48 -1.74
CA ASN A 57 -22.91 -15.30 -2.45
C ASN A 57 -21.74 -15.69 -1.55
N ASN A 58 -21.28 -14.81 -0.66
CA ASN A 58 -20.20 -15.13 0.30
C ASN A 58 -20.62 -16.31 1.23
N GLY A 59 -21.89 -16.37 1.61
CA GLY A 59 -22.45 -17.54 2.31
C GLY A 59 -22.49 -18.77 1.41
N GLY A 60 -22.79 -18.61 0.12
CA GLY A 60 -22.71 -19.68 -0.87
C GLY A 60 -21.31 -20.27 -0.98
N ASP A 61 -20.26 -19.41 -1.05
CA ASP A 61 -18.86 -19.82 -1.02
C ASP A 61 -18.52 -20.59 0.27
N ALA A 62 -19.01 -20.11 1.43
CA ALA A 62 -18.79 -20.76 2.71
C ALA A 62 -19.44 -22.15 2.81
N LEU A 63 -20.66 -22.31 2.27
CA LEU A 63 -21.34 -23.60 2.22
C LEU A 63 -20.65 -24.59 1.27
N ALA A 64 -20.23 -24.12 0.08
CA ALA A 64 -19.47 -24.93 -0.86
C ALA A 64 -18.12 -25.34 -0.29
N LEU A 65 -17.41 -24.41 0.39
CA LEU A 65 -16.18 -24.67 1.12
C LEU A 65 -16.38 -25.77 2.17
N ALA A 66 -17.43 -25.67 2.99
CA ALA A 66 -17.76 -26.67 4.01
C ALA A 66 -17.95 -28.06 3.40
N ARG A 67 -18.68 -28.17 2.30
CA ARG A 67 -18.87 -29.41 1.56
C ARG A 67 -17.57 -30.01 1.05
N LEU A 68 -16.69 -29.16 0.49
CA LEU A 68 -15.41 -29.60 -0.07
C LEU A 68 -14.44 -30.07 1.03
N LEU A 69 -14.43 -29.40 2.19
CA LEU A 69 -13.62 -29.80 3.34
C LEU A 69 -14.15 -31.09 3.99
N ALA A 70 -15.47 -31.25 4.12
CA ALA A 70 -16.07 -32.52 4.57
C ALA A 70 -15.65 -33.68 3.68
N GLY A 71 -15.61 -33.49 2.35
CA GLY A 71 -15.12 -34.48 1.40
C GLY A 71 -13.62 -34.82 1.56
N LYS A 72 -12.86 -33.98 2.27
CA LYS A 72 -11.44 -34.21 2.65
C LYS A 72 -11.29 -34.78 4.08
N GLY A 73 -12.39 -35.11 4.76
CA GLY A 73 -12.39 -35.71 6.09
C GLY A 73 -12.49 -34.74 7.27
N TYR A 74 -12.66 -33.43 7.02
CA TYR A 74 -12.90 -32.47 8.09
C TYR A 74 -14.30 -32.66 8.70
N ARG A 75 -14.42 -32.29 9.98
CA ARG A 75 -15.71 -32.19 10.68
C ARG A 75 -16.01 -30.72 10.90
N LEU A 76 -17.22 -30.31 10.43
CA LEU A 76 -17.58 -28.89 10.43
C LEU A 76 -18.96 -28.72 11.11
N GLU A 77 -19.05 -27.65 11.89
CA GLU A 77 -20.31 -27.10 12.38
C GLU A 77 -20.63 -25.87 11.53
N VAL A 78 -21.77 -25.84 10.85
CA VAL A 78 -22.11 -24.82 9.85
C VAL A 78 -23.42 -24.11 10.25
N TYR A 79 -23.32 -22.77 10.38
CA TYR A 79 -24.48 -21.91 10.71
C TYR A 79 -24.82 -21.03 9.50
N LEU A 80 -25.97 -21.30 8.85
CA LEU A 80 -26.49 -20.46 7.79
C LEU A 80 -27.52 -19.47 8.33
N PHE A 81 -27.24 -18.17 8.25
CA PHE A 81 -28.13 -17.11 8.72
C PHE A 81 -29.16 -16.71 7.65
N ASN A 82 -30.33 -17.34 7.64
CA ASN A 82 -31.42 -17.08 6.72
C ASN A 82 -32.59 -16.35 7.40
N THR A 83 -32.31 -15.26 8.10
CA THR A 83 -33.27 -14.51 8.93
C THR A 83 -34.38 -13.80 8.13
N LYS A 84 -34.25 -13.66 6.81
CA LYS A 84 -35.21 -13.03 5.91
C LYS A 84 -35.96 -14.03 5.04
N GLY A 85 -35.61 -15.31 5.10
CA GLY A 85 -36.20 -16.37 4.27
C GLY A 85 -35.87 -16.26 2.78
N THR A 86 -34.77 -15.54 2.42
CA THR A 86 -34.33 -15.40 1.04
C THR A 86 -32.83 -15.54 0.96
N LEU A 87 -32.35 -16.47 0.15
CA LEU A 87 -30.94 -16.71 -0.16
C LEU A 87 -30.63 -16.27 -1.59
N SER A 88 -29.37 -16.02 -1.91
CA SER A 88 -28.98 -15.91 -3.31
C SER A 88 -29.11 -17.27 -4.02
N PRO A 89 -29.33 -17.32 -5.35
CA PRO A 89 -29.55 -18.58 -6.07
C PRO A 89 -28.41 -19.60 -5.83
N ASP A 90 -27.16 -19.14 -5.86
CA ASP A 90 -25.99 -20.02 -5.66
C ASP A 90 -25.84 -20.45 -4.20
N CYS A 91 -26.23 -19.59 -3.24
CA CYS A 91 -26.28 -19.95 -1.83
C CYS A 91 -27.33 -21.03 -1.57
N GLU A 92 -28.55 -20.91 -2.13
CA GLU A 92 -29.62 -21.95 -2.02
C GLU A 92 -29.15 -23.27 -2.64
N THR A 93 -28.56 -23.23 -3.84
CA THR A 93 -28.00 -24.43 -4.50
C THR A 93 -26.90 -25.09 -3.63
N ASN A 94 -26.02 -24.33 -2.99
CA ASN A 94 -25.00 -24.92 -2.13
C ASN A 94 -25.53 -25.40 -0.79
N LYS A 95 -26.59 -24.78 -0.26
CA LYS A 95 -27.35 -25.31 0.88
C LYS A 95 -27.93 -26.70 0.55
N GLU A 96 -28.59 -26.86 -0.61
CA GLU A 96 -29.11 -28.14 -1.06
C GLU A 96 -28.00 -29.19 -1.24
N ARG A 97 -26.87 -28.80 -1.83
CA ARG A 97 -25.68 -29.67 -2.03
C ARG A 97 -25.01 -30.07 -0.70
N LEU A 98 -25.18 -29.28 0.35
CA LEU A 98 -24.62 -29.56 1.68
C LEU A 98 -25.52 -30.50 2.50
N ALA A 99 -26.80 -30.61 2.16
CA ALA A 99 -27.73 -31.50 2.84
C ALA A 99 -27.20 -32.93 2.82
N ASP A 100 -27.28 -33.60 3.96
CA ASP A 100 -26.86 -34.98 4.16
C ASP A 100 -25.38 -35.30 3.89
N VAL A 101 -24.52 -34.29 3.83
CA VAL A 101 -23.04 -34.48 3.68
C VAL A 101 -22.48 -35.02 5.00
N PRO A 102 -21.84 -36.21 5.00
CA PRO A 102 -21.23 -36.75 6.22
C PRO A 102 -20.13 -35.84 6.76
N GLY A 103 -20.12 -35.65 8.09
CA GLY A 103 -19.12 -34.82 8.75
C GLY A 103 -19.50 -33.35 8.90
N VAL A 104 -20.68 -32.94 8.41
CA VAL A 104 -21.24 -31.59 8.57
C VAL A 104 -22.40 -31.61 9.55
N ASP A 105 -22.32 -30.81 10.61
CA ASP A 105 -23.43 -30.49 11.49
C ASP A 105 -24.02 -29.14 11.05
N PHE A 106 -25.20 -29.19 10.38
CA PHE A 106 -25.77 -28.03 9.69
C PHE A 106 -26.94 -27.43 10.47
N HIS A 107 -26.86 -26.12 10.72
CA HIS A 107 -27.86 -25.33 11.44
C HIS A 107 -28.32 -24.14 10.59
N GLU A 108 -29.61 -24.14 10.19
CA GLU A 108 -30.23 -22.96 9.57
C GLU A 108 -30.84 -22.04 10.64
N VAL A 109 -30.28 -20.83 10.75
CA VAL A 109 -30.72 -19.81 11.72
C VAL A 109 -31.74 -18.88 11.05
N THR A 110 -33.03 -19.10 11.37
CA THR A 110 -34.11 -18.26 10.83
C THR A 110 -34.63 -17.23 11.83
N THR A 111 -34.56 -17.52 13.13
CA THR A 111 -35.09 -16.66 14.19
C THR A 111 -34.13 -16.56 15.37
N GLN A 112 -33.82 -17.67 16.02
CA GLN A 112 -33.01 -17.74 17.23
C GLN A 112 -31.66 -18.40 16.92
N PHE A 113 -30.59 -17.77 17.31
CA PHE A 113 -29.23 -18.31 17.22
C PHE A 113 -28.76 -18.78 18.60
N VAL A 114 -28.36 -20.04 18.68
CA VAL A 114 -27.67 -20.60 19.84
C VAL A 114 -26.18 -20.68 19.48
N PRO A 115 -25.35 -19.85 20.09
CA PRO A 115 -23.95 -19.81 19.73
C PRO A 115 -23.19 -21.09 20.11
N PRO A 116 -22.36 -21.67 19.22
CA PRO A 116 -21.46 -22.77 19.55
C PRO A 116 -20.36 -22.34 20.53
N VAL A 117 -19.72 -23.30 21.18
CA VAL A 117 -18.50 -23.01 21.95
C VAL A 117 -17.34 -22.89 20.98
N LEU A 118 -16.65 -21.73 20.97
CA LEU A 118 -15.47 -21.48 20.15
C LEU A 118 -14.23 -21.45 21.06
N ALA A 119 -13.47 -22.55 21.08
CA ALA A 119 -12.26 -22.67 21.88
C ALA A 119 -10.99 -22.20 21.10
N ALA A 120 -9.85 -22.13 21.75
CA ALA A 120 -8.61 -21.62 21.14
C ALA A 120 -8.04 -22.52 20.03
N ASP A 121 -8.40 -23.79 20.01
CA ASP A 121 -8.03 -24.76 18.98
C ASP A 121 -9.00 -24.80 17.79
N HIS A 122 -10.10 -24.05 17.86
CA HIS A 122 -11.07 -23.93 16.77
C HIS A 122 -10.61 -22.95 15.71
N VAL A 123 -11.01 -23.19 14.46
CA VAL A 123 -10.95 -22.23 13.35
C VAL A 123 -12.37 -21.83 12.97
N VAL A 124 -12.61 -20.55 13.02
CA VAL A 124 -13.87 -19.92 12.58
C VAL A 124 -13.70 -19.45 11.14
N ILE A 125 -14.61 -19.87 10.27
CA ILE A 125 -14.71 -19.38 8.90
C ILE A 125 -15.82 -18.35 8.83
N ASP A 126 -15.45 -17.10 8.58
CA ASP A 126 -16.38 -15.99 8.39
C ASP A 126 -16.74 -15.85 6.89
N GLY A 127 -17.92 -16.29 6.54
CA GLY A 127 -18.57 -16.15 5.24
C GLY A 127 -19.91 -15.41 5.32
N LEU A 128 -20.10 -14.53 6.34
CA LEU A 128 -21.37 -13.82 6.52
C LEU A 128 -21.64 -12.81 5.40
N PHE A 129 -20.66 -11.94 5.11
CA PHE A 129 -20.78 -10.90 4.08
C PHE A 129 -19.44 -10.70 3.36
N GLY A 130 -19.50 -10.63 2.04
CA GLY A 130 -18.34 -10.31 1.18
C GLY A 130 -18.33 -8.84 0.75
N SER A 131 -17.59 -8.55 -0.32
CA SER A 131 -17.34 -7.22 -0.89
C SER A 131 -18.59 -6.44 -1.30
N GLY A 132 -19.75 -7.08 -1.44
CA GLY A 132 -21.02 -6.40 -1.75
C GLY A 132 -21.65 -5.60 -0.61
N LEU A 133 -21.04 -5.55 0.58
CA LEU A 133 -21.56 -4.80 1.72
C LEU A 133 -21.37 -3.29 1.50
N ASN A 134 -22.46 -2.51 1.67
CA ASN A 134 -22.48 -1.06 1.45
C ASN A 134 -22.99 -0.24 2.64
N LYS A 135 -23.21 -0.88 3.78
CA LYS A 135 -23.63 -0.24 5.03
C LYS A 135 -23.15 -1.03 6.24
N ALA A 136 -22.98 -0.32 7.36
CA ALA A 136 -22.56 -0.93 8.61
C ALA A 136 -23.53 -2.06 9.06
N LEU A 137 -22.97 -3.15 9.59
CA LEU A 137 -23.76 -4.23 10.16
C LEU A 137 -24.48 -3.77 11.42
N SER A 138 -25.69 -4.30 11.63
CA SER A 138 -26.55 -3.99 12.77
C SER A 138 -27.37 -5.22 13.22
N GLY A 139 -28.07 -5.10 14.35
CA GLY A 139 -28.96 -6.14 14.85
C GLY A 139 -28.27 -7.49 15.09
N GLY A 140 -28.89 -8.58 14.65
CA GLY A 140 -28.41 -9.95 14.87
C GLY A 140 -27.02 -10.21 14.30
N PHE A 141 -26.71 -9.71 13.10
CA PHE A 141 -25.39 -9.89 12.49
C PHE A 141 -24.29 -9.17 13.27
N ALA A 142 -24.56 -7.97 13.81
CA ALA A 142 -23.60 -7.28 14.68
C ALA A 142 -23.36 -8.05 15.98
N ALA A 143 -24.38 -8.76 16.51
CA ALA A 143 -24.22 -9.61 17.69
C ALA A 143 -23.35 -10.85 17.37
N VAL A 144 -23.55 -11.49 16.22
CA VAL A 144 -22.72 -12.61 15.76
C VAL A 144 -21.25 -12.19 15.59
N VAL A 145 -21.00 -11.05 14.94
CA VAL A 145 -19.65 -10.49 14.79
C VAL A 145 -18.98 -10.26 16.14
N LYS A 146 -19.70 -9.67 17.11
CA LYS A 146 -19.15 -9.46 18.46
C LYS A 146 -18.87 -10.78 19.18
N TYR A 147 -19.70 -11.79 18.97
CA TYR A 147 -19.48 -13.12 19.49
C TYR A 147 -18.20 -13.76 18.92
N ILE A 148 -18.03 -13.73 17.59
CA ILE A 148 -16.82 -14.21 16.92
C ILE A 148 -15.58 -13.48 17.46
N ASN A 149 -15.64 -12.14 17.53
CA ASN A 149 -14.50 -11.32 17.97
C ASN A 149 -14.14 -11.51 19.46
N ALA A 150 -15.08 -11.99 20.28
CA ALA A 150 -14.86 -12.27 21.70
C ALA A 150 -14.30 -13.68 21.94
N SER A 151 -14.30 -14.55 20.94
CA SER A 151 -13.78 -15.92 21.05
C SER A 151 -12.23 -15.95 21.00
N PRO A 152 -11.61 -16.96 21.60
CA PRO A 152 -10.16 -17.19 21.46
C PRO A 152 -9.78 -17.95 20.18
N ALA A 153 -10.75 -18.28 19.30
CA ALA A 153 -10.55 -19.06 18.09
C ALA A 153 -9.76 -18.29 17.02
N THR A 154 -9.09 -19.02 16.14
CA THR A 154 -8.51 -18.43 14.93
C THR A 154 -9.60 -18.08 13.93
N VAL A 155 -9.67 -16.85 13.46
CA VAL A 155 -10.71 -16.40 12.53
C VAL A 155 -10.14 -16.23 11.13
N VAL A 156 -10.79 -16.88 10.15
CA VAL A 156 -10.47 -16.78 8.72
C VAL A 156 -11.68 -16.20 7.99
N SER A 157 -11.52 -15.06 7.34
CA SER A 157 -12.58 -14.43 6.55
C SER A 157 -12.46 -14.77 5.07
N ILE A 158 -13.58 -15.08 4.45
CA ILE A 158 -13.70 -15.29 3.00
C ILE A 158 -13.89 -13.94 2.33
N ASP A 159 -13.08 -13.65 1.32
CA ASP A 159 -13.08 -12.47 0.45
C ASP A 159 -12.71 -11.17 1.18
N ILE A 160 -13.47 -10.79 2.20
CA ILE A 160 -13.26 -9.60 3.05
C ILE A 160 -13.87 -9.85 4.43
N PRO A 161 -13.29 -9.38 5.54
CA PRO A 161 -13.88 -9.54 6.86
C PRO A 161 -15.29 -8.96 6.91
N SER A 162 -16.24 -9.75 7.37
CA SER A 162 -17.65 -9.34 7.41
C SER A 162 -17.85 -8.09 8.23
N GLY A 163 -18.47 -7.10 7.63
CA GLY A 163 -18.65 -5.76 8.22
C GLY A 163 -17.68 -4.72 7.70
N LEU A 164 -16.54 -5.09 7.12
CA LEU A 164 -15.61 -4.17 6.45
C LEU A 164 -16.14 -3.85 5.05
N MET A 165 -16.16 -2.57 4.67
CA MET A 165 -16.45 -2.15 3.30
C MET A 165 -15.14 -2.11 2.50
N GLY A 166 -15.21 -2.43 1.20
CA GLY A 166 -14.01 -2.58 0.37
C GLY A 166 -13.20 -1.31 0.11
N GLU A 167 -13.77 -0.13 0.36
CA GLU A 167 -13.10 1.17 0.15
C GLU A 167 -13.23 2.07 1.39
N ASP A 168 -14.34 2.83 1.47
CA ASP A 168 -14.58 3.85 2.48
C ASP A 168 -15.27 3.30 3.72
N ASN A 169 -14.58 3.34 4.84
CA ASN A 169 -15.08 2.94 6.15
C ASN A 169 -15.27 4.14 7.12
N THR A 170 -15.30 5.38 6.62
CA THR A 170 -15.39 6.61 7.43
C THR A 170 -16.56 6.60 8.40
N TYR A 171 -17.71 6.13 7.93
CA TYR A 171 -18.95 6.09 8.74
C TYR A 171 -19.33 4.67 9.18
N ASN A 172 -18.38 3.73 9.14
CA ASN A 172 -18.62 2.36 9.55
C ASN A 172 -18.63 2.22 11.08
N VAL A 173 -19.30 1.18 11.58
CA VAL A 173 -19.31 0.82 13.00
C VAL A 173 -18.22 -0.22 13.24
N HIS A 174 -17.06 0.23 13.63
CA HIS A 174 -15.85 -0.60 13.78
C HIS A 174 -16.00 -1.80 14.72
N THR A 175 -16.87 -1.72 15.74
CA THR A 175 -17.19 -2.86 16.65
C THR A 175 -18.00 -3.96 16.00
N ASN A 176 -18.55 -3.70 14.81
CA ASN A 176 -19.38 -4.65 14.05
C ASN A 176 -18.63 -5.20 12.82
N ILE A 177 -17.30 -5.14 12.83
CA ILE A 177 -16.42 -5.71 11.83
C ILE A 177 -15.73 -6.92 12.43
N VAL A 178 -15.69 -8.04 11.71
CA VAL A 178 -14.95 -9.25 12.09
C VAL A 178 -13.45 -8.90 12.13
N ARG A 179 -12.76 -9.41 13.16
CA ARG A 179 -11.31 -9.34 13.30
C ARG A 179 -10.71 -10.64 12.83
N ALA A 180 -10.39 -10.72 11.56
CA ALA A 180 -9.76 -11.90 11.01
C ALA A 180 -8.28 -11.97 11.41
N HIS A 181 -7.78 -13.18 11.61
CA HIS A 181 -6.34 -13.47 11.65
C HIS A 181 -5.80 -13.67 10.24
N LEU A 182 -6.65 -14.20 9.35
CA LEU A 182 -6.35 -14.42 7.94
C LEU A 182 -7.57 -14.03 7.10
N THR A 183 -7.33 -13.27 6.03
CA THR A 183 -8.34 -12.97 5.00
C THR A 183 -7.94 -13.65 3.69
N LEU A 184 -8.77 -14.57 3.20
CA LEU A 184 -8.60 -15.24 1.91
C LEU A 184 -9.41 -14.47 0.86
N SER A 185 -8.77 -13.54 0.17
CA SER A 185 -9.42 -12.66 -0.80
C SER A 185 -9.46 -13.30 -2.18
N LEU A 186 -10.61 -13.21 -2.85
CA LEU A 186 -10.84 -13.81 -4.16
C LEU A 186 -10.32 -12.91 -5.28
N GLN A 187 -9.41 -13.43 -6.08
CA GLN A 187 -8.74 -12.84 -7.25
C GLN A 187 -7.97 -11.55 -6.99
N LEU A 188 -8.63 -10.52 -6.45
CA LEU A 188 -8.11 -9.17 -6.38
C LEU A 188 -8.14 -8.59 -4.97
N PRO A 189 -7.17 -7.74 -4.59
CA PRO A 189 -7.17 -7.07 -3.30
C PRO A 189 -8.26 -6.00 -3.26
N LYS A 190 -8.74 -5.69 -2.05
CA LYS A 190 -9.65 -4.58 -1.82
C LYS A 190 -8.85 -3.37 -1.34
N LEU A 191 -9.24 -2.16 -1.76
CA LEU A 191 -8.53 -0.93 -1.39
C LEU A 191 -8.43 -0.78 0.14
N ALA A 192 -9.46 -1.19 0.87
CA ALA A 192 -9.50 -1.14 2.34
C ALA A 192 -8.38 -1.96 3.02
N PHE A 193 -7.80 -2.98 2.37
CA PHE A 193 -6.71 -3.78 2.93
C PHE A 193 -5.41 -3.00 3.08
N LEU A 194 -5.25 -1.94 2.30
CA LEU A 194 -4.04 -1.13 2.24
C LEU A 194 -4.04 0.03 3.25
N PHE A 195 -5.10 0.16 4.06
CA PHE A 195 -5.28 1.23 5.03
C PHE A 195 -4.96 0.75 6.45
N ALA A 196 -4.09 1.49 7.13
CA ALA A 196 -3.54 1.11 8.43
C ALA A 196 -4.61 0.87 9.51
N GLU A 197 -5.69 1.64 9.52
CA GLU A 197 -6.79 1.48 10.48
C GLU A 197 -7.59 0.19 10.30
N ASN A 198 -7.46 -0.48 9.15
CA ASN A 198 -8.16 -1.73 8.85
C ASN A 198 -7.30 -2.98 9.14
N GLU A 199 -6.00 -2.82 9.39
CA GLU A 199 -5.10 -3.94 9.74
C GLU A 199 -5.66 -4.85 10.84
N PRO A 200 -6.23 -4.34 11.96
CA PRO A 200 -6.78 -5.19 13.02
C PRO A 200 -7.99 -6.04 12.62
N TYR A 201 -8.61 -5.74 11.46
CA TYR A 201 -9.75 -6.49 10.92
C TYR A 201 -9.33 -7.46 9.83
N VAL A 202 -8.41 -7.04 8.97
CA VAL A 202 -7.95 -7.81 7.80
C VAL A 202 -6.97 -8.92 8.22
N GLY A 203 -6.12 -8.65 9.19
CA GLY A 203 -5.03 -9.54 9.57
C GLY A 203 -4.04 -9.78 8.43
N GLU A 204 -3.44 -10.97 8.39
CA GLU A 204 -2.73 -11.45 7.20
C GLU A 204 -3.73 -11.64 6.06
N TRP A 205 -3.37 -11.30 4.83
CA TRP A 205 -4.24 -11.56 3.70
C TRP A 205 -3.50 -12.27 2.55
N GLN A 206 -4.23 -13.13 1.87
CA GLN A 206 -3.76 -13.88 0.71
C GLN A 206 -4.76 -13.75 -0.43
N LEU A 207 -4.26 -13.50 -1.63
CA LEU A 207 -5.06 -13.55 -2.84
C LEU A 207 -5.14 -15.00 -3.34
N LEU A 208 -6.35 -15.42 -3.65
CA LEU A 208 -6.62 -16.71 -4.27
C LEU A 208 -7.05 -16.49 -5.71
N ASP A 209 -6.26 -17.02 -6.63
CA ASP A 209 -6.64 -17.06 -8.04
C ASP A 209 -7.86 -17.98 -8.22
N ILE A 210 -8.95 -17.42 -8.73
CA ILE A 210 -10.18 -18.12 -9.05
C ILE A 210 -10.46 -18.17 -10.55
N GLY A 211 -9.49 -17.74 -11.36
CA GLY A 211 -9.52 -17.76 -12.81
C GLY A 211 -10.53 -16.79 -13.40
N LEU A 212 -10.63 -15.55 -12.89
CA LEU A 212 -11.33 -14.49 -13.60
C LEU A 212 -10.60 -14.18 -14.91
N SER A 213 -11.35 -13.78 -15.92
CA SER A 213 -10.78 -13.47 -17.23
C SER A 213 -9.73 -12.37 -17.17
N GLU A 214 -8.48 -12.70 -17.51
CA GLU A 214 -7.39 -11.74 -17.56
C GLU A 214 -7.63 -10.64 -18.59
N ASP A 215 -8.27 -10.95 -19.71
CA ASP A 215 -8.63 -9.98 -20.75
C ASP A 215 -9.61 -8.95 -20.19
N VAL A 216 -10.64 -9.38 -19.45
CA VAL A 216 -11.61 -8.49 -18.81
C VAL A 216 -10.92 -7.62 -17.76
N ILE A 217 -10.08 -8.20 -16.91
CA ILE A 217 -9.30 -7.47 -15.91
C ILE A 217 -8.40 -6.43 -16.60
N HIS A 218 -7.77 -6.80 -17.71
CA HIS A 218 -6.91 -5.91 -18.48
C HIS A 218 -7.68 -4.73 -19.09
N ASP A 219 -8.86 -4.96 -19.65
CA ASP A 219 -9.63 -3.94 -20.38
C ASP A 219 -10.41 -3.00 -19.47
N MET A 220 -10.82 -3.45 -18.28
CA MET A 220 -11.52 -2.58 -17.33
C MET A 220 -10.59 -1.53 -16.74
N GLU A 221 -11.05 -0.27 -16.72
CA GLU A 221 -10.30 0.85 -16.16
C GLU A 221 -10.45 0.96 -14.64
N THR A 222 -9.38 1.34 -13.97
CA THR A 222 -9.34 1.71 -12.55
C THR A 222 -8.28 2.76 -12.30
N ASP A 223 -8.50 3.58 -11.27
CA ASP A 223 -7.51 4.55 -10.81
C ASP A 223 -6.49 3.93 -9.82
N PHE A 224 -6.70 2.70 -9.37
CA PHE A 224 -5.93 2.10 -8.27
C PHE A 224 -5.20 0.85 -8.75
N CYS A 225 -3.90 0.79 -8.48
CA CYS A 225 -3.04 -0.35 -8.82
C CYS A 225 -2.11 -0.70 -7.66
N LEU A 226 -1.92 -1.97 -7.40
CA LEU A 226 -0.83 -2.50 -6.56
C LEU A 226 0.38 -2.76 -7.48
N LEU A 227 1.54 -2.23 -7.13
CA LEU A 227 2.77 -2.45 -7.90
C LEU A 227 3.21 -3.91 -7.77
N GLU A 228 3.57 -4.51 -8.89
CA GLU A 228 4.15 -5.85 -8.95
C GLU A 228 5.60 -5.76 -9.43
N HIS A 229 6.38 -6.79 -9.15
CA HIS A 229 7.80 -6.84 -9.49
C HIS A 229 8.03 -6.65 -11.00
N GLU A 230 7.24 -7.34 -11.81
CA GLU A 230 7.32 -7.34 -13.27
C GLU A 230 7.01 -5.94 -13.85
N ASP A 231 5.98 -5.27 -13.30
CA ASP A 231 5.61 -3.91 -13.71
C ASP A 231 6.76 -2.93 -13.45
N VAL A 232 7.40 -3.05 -12.27
CA VAL A 232 8.45 -2.12 -11.85
C VAL A 232 9.77 -2.42 -12.56
N SER A 233 10.12 -3.69 -12.76
CA SER A 233 11.33 -4.09 -13.50
C SER A 233 11.28 -3.63 -14.97
N ALA A 234 10.09 -3.67 -15.59
CA ALA A 234 9.88 -3.16 -16.95
C ALA A 234 10.10 -1.64 -17.10
N LEU A 235 10.12 -0.89 -15.98
CA LEU A 235 10.42 0.55 -16.00
C LEU A 235 11.93 0.84 -16.15
N LEU A 236 12.80 -0.15 -15.87
CA LEU A 236 14.24 0.06 -15.89
C LEU A 236 14.75 0.42 -17.28
N LYS A 237 15.58 1.47 -17.33
CA LYS A 237 16.25 1.87 -18.56
C LYS A 237 17.59 1.13 -18.69
N PRO A 238 17.85 0.43 -19.81
CA PRO A 238 19.13 -0.24 -20.01
C PRO A 238 20.28 0.77 -20.07
N ARG A 239 21.41 0.40 -19.47
CA ARG A 239 22.63 1.22 -19.51
C ARG A 239 23.51 0.83 -20.68
N SER A 240 23.75 1.76 -21.63
CA SER A 240 24.62 1.53 -22.76
C SER A 240 26.07 1.36 -22.31
N ARG A 241 26.82 0.47 -22.97
CA ARG A 241 28.25 0.28 -22.75
C ARG A 241 29.08 1.55 -22.98
N PHE A 242 28.62 2.43 -23.86
CA PHE A 242 29.31 3.71 -24.20
C PHE A 242 28.78 4.91 -23.40
N ALA A 243 27.88 4.68 -22.43
CA ALA A 243 27.37 5.75 -21.60
C ALA A 243 28.49 6.31 -20.69
N HIS A 244 28.39 7.59 -20.41
CA HIS A 244 29.28 8.33 -19.50
C HIS A 244 28.43 9.07 -18.44
N LYS A 245 29.08 9.64 -17.43
CA LYS A 245 28.39 10.31 -16.32
C LYS A 245 27.35 11.37 -16.75
N GLY A 246 27.57 12.07 -17.85
CA GLY A 246 26.61 13.04 -18.40
C GLY A 246 25.30 12.44 -18.89
N ASN A 247 25.26 11.14 -19.25
CA ASN A 247 24.04 10.47 -19.69
C ASN A 247 23.10 10.11 -18.53
N PHE A 248 23.62 10.15 -17.29
CA PHE A 248 22.88 9.80 -16.09
C PHE A 248 22.49 11.02 -15.25
N GLY A 249 22.57 12.21 -15.85
CA GLY A 249 22.10 13.46 -15.30
C GLY A 249 22.96 14.07 -14.18
N ARG A 250 22.62 15.30 -13.85
CA ARG A 250 23.20 16.09 -12.76
C ARG A 250 22.08 16.44 -11.78
N ALA A 251 22.27 16.10 -10.53
CA ALA A 251 21.31 16.32 -9.45
C ALA A 251 21.85 17.39 -8.48
N LEU A 252 20.94 18.24 -7.98
CA LEU A 252 21.21 19.14 -6.87
C LEU A 252 20.40 18.69 -5.65
N LEU A 253 21.06 18.53 -4.52
CA LEU A 253 20.44 18.24 -3.23
C LEU A 253 20.65 19.42 -2.28
N ILE A 254 19.60 20.13 -1.94
CA ILE A 254 19.60 21.22 -0.94
C ILE A 254 19.12 20.61 0.39
N ALA A 255 20.05 20.37 1.32
CA ALA A 255 19.75 19.61 2.52
C ALA A 255 20.71 19.91 3.67
N GLY A 256 20.24 19.69 4.89
CA GLY A 256 21.03 19.82 6.10
C GLY A 256 21.06 21.25 6.64
N SER A 257 21.20 21.32 7.96
CA SER A 257 21.45 22.53 8.75
C SER A 257 22.36 22.17 9.91
N GLN A 258 22.74 23.14 10.74
CA GLN A 258 23.55 22.86 11.91
C GLN A 258 22.90 21.79 12.80
N GLY A 259 23.61 20.68 13.04
CA GLY A 259 23.14 19.52 13.77
C GLY A 259 22.33 18.51 12.96
N MET A 260 22.04 18.78 11.68
CA MET A 260 21.24 17.93 10.80
C MET A 260 21.98 17.47 9.53
N ALA A 261 23.31 17.46 9.55
CA ALA A 261 24.15 17.01 8.42
C ALA A 261 23.88 15.54 8.02
N GLY A 262 23.42 14.69 8.96
CA GLY A 262 23.10 13.29 8.70
C GLY A 262 22.06 13.09 7.60
N ALA A 263 21.05 13.96 7.53
CA ALA A 263 20.00 13.90 6.51
C ALA A 263 20.58 14.14 5.10
N SER A 264 21.47 15.14 4.93
CA SER A 264 22.13 15.40 3.65
C SER A 264 23.06 14.24 3.24
N VAL A 265 23.76 13.61 4.20
CA VAL A 265 24.65 12.46 3.94
C VAL A 265 23.83 11.25 3.47
N LEU A 266 22.71 10.93 4.14
CA LEU A 266 21.85 9.78 3.80
C LEU A 266 21.22 9.95 2.42
N ALA A 267 20.64 11.13 2.14
CA ALA A 267 20.05 11.43 0.83
C ALA A 267 21.10 11.41 -0.29
N ALA A 268 22.28 11.98 -0.05
CA ALA A 268 23.38 11.99 -1.03
C ALA A 268 23.88 10.59 -1.36
N ARG A 269 24.12 9.75 -0.34
CA ARG A 269 24.51 8.34 -0.54
C ARG A 269 23.46 7.56 -1.31
N ALA A 270 22.17 7.73 -0.97
CA ALA A 270 21.06 7.07 -1.66
C ALA A 270 20.98 7.51 -3.13
N CYS A 271 21.15 8.79 -3.40
CA CYS A 271 21.18 9.34 -4.76
C CYS A 271 22.30 8.70 -5.60
N LEU A 272 23.52 8.64 -5.08
CA LEU A 272 24.65 8.00 -5.76
C LEU A 272 24.46 6.50 -5.95
N ARG A 273 23.94 5.80 -4.95
CA ARG A 273 23.60 4.35 -5.03
C ARG A 273 22.44 4.04 -5.98
N SER A 274 21.71 5.06 -6.40
CA SER A 274 20.64 4.97 -7.41
C SER A 274 21.06 5.42 -8.80
N GLY A 275 22.36 5.59 -9.02
CA GLY A 275 22.97 5.64 -10.33
C GLY A 275 22.96 7.00 -11.03
N VAL A 276 22.77 8.11 -10.31
CA VAL A 276 22.96 9.46 -10.84
C VAL A 276 24.38 9.66 -11.37
N GLY A 277 24.53 10.44 -12.43
CA GLY A 277 25.83 10.69 -13.03
C GLY A 277 26.71 11.65 -12.25
N LEU A 278 26.12 12.74 -11.75
CA LEU A 278 26.78 13.77 -10.95
C LEU A 278 25.82 14.26 -9.87
N LEU A 279 26.33 14.44 -8.65
CA LEU A 279 25.58 14.99 -7.53
C LEU A 279 26.32 16.19 -6.94
N THR A 280 25.63 17.32 -6.80
CA THR A 280 26.03 18.45 -5.99
C THR A 280 25.14 18.51 -4.74
N VAL A 281 25.74 18.72 -3.58
CA VAL A 281 25.01 18.92 -2.34
C VAL A 281 25.20 20.35 -1.88
N HIS A 282 24.13 21.14 -1.87
CA HIS A 282 24.11 22.49 -1.33
C HIS A 282 23.89 22.43 0.18
N VAL A 283 24.85 22.92 0.94
CA VAL A 283 24.88 22.84 2.40
C VAL A 283 25.41 24.11 3.05
N PRO A 284 25.01 24.43 4.28
CA PRO A 284 25.67 25.48 5.07
C PRO A 284 27.14 25.10 5.37
N PHE A 285 27.98 26.08 5.57
CA PHE A 285 29.42 25.88 5.75
C PHE A 285 29.74 24.85 6.85
N CYS A 286 29.03 24.87 7.97
CA CYS A 286 29.23 23.90 9.07
C CYS A 286 29.13 22.44 8.66
N ASN A 287 28.38 22.11 7.58
CA ASN A 287 28.17 20.74 7.10
C ASN A 287 29.15 20.34 5.99
N ASN A 288 29.91 21.27 5.40
CA ASN A 288 30.79 21.00 4.27
C ASN A 288 31.76 19.83 4.56
N PHE A 289 32.54 19.95 5.64
CA PHE A 289 33.51 18.92 6.00
C PHE A 289 32.89 17.56 6.25
N ILE A 290 31.68 17.55 6.84
CA ILE A 290 30.96 16.33 7.13
C ILE A 290 30.55 15.63 5.83
N VAL A 291 29.96 16.35 4.88
CA VAL A 291 29.55 15.81 3.58
C VAL A 291 30.74 15.34 2.77
N GLN A 292 31.78 16.18 2.62
CA GLN A 292 33.01 15.84 1.86
C GLN A 292 33.73 14.59 2.41
N THR A 293 33.70 14.40 3.73
CA THR A 293 34.27 13.21 4.37
C THR A 293 33.42 11.98 4.21
N SER A 294 32.09 12.15 4.35
CA SER A 294 31.15 11.02 4.37
C SER A 294 30.72 10.56 2.96
N VAL A 295 30.74 11.47 1.97
CA VAL A 295 30.29 11.24 0.58
C VAL A 295 31.27 11.87 -0.38
N PRO A 296 32.51 11.33 -0.49
CA PRO A 296 33.56 11.94 -1.30
C PRO A 296 33.26 11.98 -2.80
N GLU A 297 32.28 11.23 -3.28
CA GLU A 297 31.82 11.23 -4.66
C GLU A 297 30.93 12.44 -5.01
N ALA A 298 30.36 13.11 -4.01
CA ALA A 298 29.51 14.29 -4.21
C ALA A 298 30.38 15.59 -4.21
N MET A 299 30.01 16.51 -5.08
CA MET A 299 30.49 17.90 -5.01
C MET A 299 29.69 18.64 -3.93
N THR A 300 30.27 19.66 -3.31
CA THR A 300 29.54 20.54 -2.40
C THR A 300 29.47 21.95 -2.95
N GLU A 301 28.35 22.62 -2.77
CA GLU A 301 28.12 24.03 -2.96
C GLU A 301 27.73 24.62 -1.60
N LEU A 302 28.35 25.74 -1.26
CA LEU A 302 28.21 26.33 0.06
C LEU A 302 27.15 27.43 0.06
N ASP A 303 26.25 27.39 1.02
CA ASP A 303 25.32 28.47 1.32
C ASP A 303 26.05 29.69 1.83
N ILE A 304 25.45 30.88 1.71
CA ILE A 304 25.95 32.12 2.30
C ILE A 304 25.93 32.12 3.82
N SER A 305 25.09 31.26 4.41
CA SER A 305 25.00 31.08 5.85
C SER A 305 25.87 29.93 6.33
N ASP A 306 26.44 30.10 7.52
CA ASP A 306 27.23 29.05 8.16
C ASP A 306 26.40 27.91 8.69
N THR A 307 25.10 28.12 8.95
CA THR A 307 24.30 27.21 9.77
C THR A 307 23.02 26.68 9.13
N CYS A 308 22.47 27.34 8.11
CA CYS A 308 21.20 26.96 7.48
C CYS A 308 21.18 27.32 5.99
N PHE A 309 20.17 26.84 5.28
CA PHE A 309 19.86 27.30 3.92
C PHE A 309 19.27 28.71 4.00
N ALA A 310 19.96 29.70 3.44
CA ALA A 310 19.60 31.13 3.57
C ALA A 310 19.55 31.88 2.23
N ALA A 311 19.98 31.26 1.12
CA ALA A 311 19.89 31.86 -0.20
C ALA A 311 19.55 30.82 -1.27
N ALA A 312 18.63 31.18 -2.16
CA ALA A 312 18.33 30.37 -3.34
C ALA A 312 19.56 30.26 -4.24
N THR A 313 19.75 29.12 -4.89
CA THR A 313 20.88 28.84 -5.78
C THR A 313 20.40 28.57 -7.20
N ASP A 314 21.26 28.87 -8.18
CA ASP A 314 20.97 28.61 -9.59
C ASP A 314 20.83 27.10 -9.87
N THR A 315 19.82 26.76 -10.65
CA THR A 315 19.47 25.38 -10.98
C THR A 315 19.57 25.05 -12.47
N ASP A 316 20.03 25.93 -13.32
CA ASP A 316 20.02 25.77 -14.78
C ASP A 316 20.87 24.59 -15.27
N ASP A 317 21.91 24.24 -14.54
CA ASP A 317 22.80 23.12 -14.87
C ASP A 317 22.29 21.74 -14.42
N TYR A 318 21.19 21.68 -13.65
CA TYR A 318 20.68 20.46 -13.04
C TYR A 318 19.39 19.97 -13.69
N GLN A 319 19.24 18.66 -13.85
CA GLN A 319 18.05 18.03 -14.41
C GLN A 319 16.96 17.79 -13.35
N ALA A 320 17.34 17.74 -12.08
CA ALA A 320 16.43 17.64 -10.94
C ALA A 320 17.04 18.24 -9.68
N VAL A 321 16.18 18.75 -8.82
CA VAL A 321 16.54 19.35 -7.52
C VAL A 321 15.77 18.63 -6.42
N ALA A 322 16.42 18.28 -5.31
CA ALA A 322 15.72 17.88 -4.09
C ALA A 322 15.97 18.88 -2.98
N ILE A 323 14.93 19.18 -2.20
CA ILE A 323 15.01 20.13 -1.09
C ILE A 323 14.21 19.65 0.11
N GLY A 324 14.80 19.80 1.33
CA GLY A 324 14.03 19.59 2.55
C GLY A 324 14.67 18.73 3.63
N PRO A 325 15.40 17.64 3.32
CA PRO A 325 15.98 16.78 4.35
C PRO A 325 16.89 17.56 5.32
N GLY A 326 16.50 17.62 6.59
CA GLY A 326 17.25 18.31 7.63
C GLY A 326 17.47 19.82 7.41
N LEU A 327 16.59 20.47 6.67
CA LEU A 327 16.75 21.90 6.29
C LEU A 327 16.54 22.85 7.46
N GLY A 328 15.75 22.44 8.45
CA GLY A 328 15.31 23.30 9.55
C GLY A 328 14.16 24.22 9.14
N LYS A 329 13.74 25.07 10.07
CA LYS A 329 12.57 25.96 9.91
C LYS A 329 12.87 27.40 10.30
N ALA A 330 14.12 27.85 10.08
CA ALA A 330 14.50 29.23 10.29
C ALA A 330 13.75 30.17 9.33
N ALA A 331 13.54 31.41 9.69
CA ALA A 331 12.86 32.39 8.83
C ALA A 331 13.64 32.62 7.51
N GLU A 332 14.96 32.61 7.60
CA GLU A 332 15.85 32.72 6.44
C GLU A 332 15.65 31.52 5.50
N THR A 333 15.51 30.31 6.06
CA THR A 333 15.26 29.07 5.30
C THR A 333 13.91 29.09 4.62
N GLU A 334 12.86 29.62 5.29
CA GLU A 334 11.55 29.80 4.65
C GLU A 334 11.65 30.75 3.46
N ALA A 335 12.28 31.90 3.63
CA ALA A 335 12.43 32.88 2.56
C ALA A 335 13.19 32.31 1.37
N ALA A 336 14.35 31.66 1.62
CA ALA A 336 15.16 31.03 0.59
C ALA A 336 14.44 29.89 -0.14
N LEU A 337 13.63 29.07 0.58
CA LEU A 337 12.80 28.02 -0.01
C LEU A 337 11.78 28.60 -1.00
N LEU A 338 11.07 29.66 -0.61
CA LEU A 338 10.07 30.29 -1.45
C LEU A 338 10.70 30.90 -2.70
N GLU A 339 11.85 31.55 -2.56
CA GLU A 339 12.63 32.07 -3.68
C GLU A 339 13.14 30.92 -4.59
N GLN A 340 13.66 29.84 -4.02
CA GLN A 340 14.09 28.67 -4.77
C GLN A 340 13.00 28.08 -5.65
N ILE A 341 11.76 28.00 -5.12
CA ILE A 341 10.62 27.53 -5.90
C ILE A 341 10.30 28.46 -7.07
N GLU A 342 10.43 29.77 -6.91
CA GLU A 342 10.15 30.76 -7.97
C GLU A 342 11.17 30.72 -9.11
N ILE A 343 12.45 30.47 -8.79
CA ILE A 343 13.51 30.47 -9.82
C ILE A 343 13.72 29.12 -10.47
N CYS A 344 13.40 28.01 -9.79
CA CYS A 344 13.64 26.66 -10.29
C CYS A 344 12.70 26.32 -11.45
N GLN A 345 13.29 25.83 -12.56
CA GLN A 345 12.51 25.40 -13.74
C GLN A 345 12.51 23.87 -13.93
N THR A 346 13.35 23.15 -13.19
CA THR A 346 13.48 21.70 -13.26
C THR A 346 12.61 21.01 -12.21
N PRO A 347 12.18 19.73 -12.43
CA PRO A 347 11.38 19.01 -11.44
C PRO A 347 12.05 18.97 -10.06
N MET A 348 11.28 19.23 -9.03
CA MET A 348 11.74 19.24 -7.64
C MET A 348 11.20 18.04 -6.86
N VAL A 349 12.05 17.46 -6.00
CA VAL A 349 11.63 16.57 -4.91
C VAL A 349 11.56 17.40 -3.64
N VAL A 350 10.37 17.46 -3.03
CA VAL A 350 10.14 18.27 -1.83
C VAL A 350 9.76 17.36 -0.67
N ASP A 351 10.56 17.35 0.38
CA ASP A 351 10.40 16.46 1.55
C ASP A 351 10.57 17.19 2.88
N ALA A 352 10.21 16.53 3.95
CA ALA A 352 10.55 16.86 5.33
C ALA A 352 10.28 18.33 5.71
N ASP A 353 11.32 19.09 6.09
CA ASP A 353 11.15 20.47 6.57
C ASP A 353 10.64 21.41 5.49
N ALA A 354 10.96 21.18 4.22
CA ALA A 354 10.39 21.97 3.11
C ALA A 354 8.88 21.78 3.01
N LEU A 355 8.35 20.55 3.17
CA LEU A 355 6.90 20.30 3.25
C LEU A 355 6.27 20.97 4.48
N ASN A 356 6.97 20.96 5.61
CA ASN A 356 6.49 21.61 6.82
C ASN A 356 6.35 23.13 6.61
N LEU A 357 7.32 23.79 5.99
CA LEU A 357 7.28 25.21 5.65
C LEU A 357 6.19 25.52 4.64
N LEU A 358 6.04 24.70 3.61
CA LEU A 358 4.96 24.85 2.62
C LEU A 358 3.56 24.63 3.23
N GLY A 359 3.43 23.89 4.33
CA GLY A 359 2.19 23.75 5.07
C GLY A 359 1.62 25.08 5.55
N GLU A 360 2.47 26.07 5.81
CA GLU A 360 2.11 27.44 6.18
C GLU A 360 1.94 28.37 4.96
N LYS A 361 2.48 27.98 3.81
CA LYS A 361 2.53 28.73 2.54
C LYS A 361 1.95 27.92 1.38
N ARG A 362 0.78 27.33 1.57
CA ARG A 362 0.16 26.34 0.63
C ARG A 362 0.02 26.83 -0.81
N ASN A 363 -0.11 28.15 -1.02
CA ASN A 363 -0.20 28.75 -2.36
C ASN A 363 1.09 28.56 -3.18
N TYR A 364 2.21 28.25 -2.57
CA TYR A 364 3.47 27.95 -3.28
C TYR A 364 3.52 26.54 -3.87
N ILE A 365 2.69 25.59 -3.40
CA ILE A 365 2.66 24.24 -3.95
C ILE A 365 2.30 24.25 -5.44
N GLY A 366 1.34 25.10 -5.84
CA GLY A 366 0.96 25.28 -7.25
C GLY A 366 1.98 26.04 -8.11
N ARG A 367 3.08 26.53 -7.50
CA ARG A 367 4.20 27.19 -8.21
C ARG A 367 5.39 26.27 -8.44
N LEU A 368 5.36 25.06 -7.87
CA LEU A 368 6.38 24.06 -8.12
C LEU A 368 6.49 23.74 -9.61
N PRO A 369 7.68 23.53 -10.14
CA PRO A 369 7.88 23.12 -11.52
C PRO A 369 7.07 21.87 -11.88
N LYS A 370 6.61 21.79 -13.12
CA LYS A 370 5.89 20.63 -13.62
C LYS A 370 6.73 19.35 -13.44
N GLY A 371 6.08 18.28 -12.99
CA GLY A 371 6.73 17.01 -12.73
C GLY A 371 7.39 16.91 -11.35
N SER A 372 7.23 17.91 -10.47
CA SER A 372 7.70 17.84 -9.09
C SER A 372 6.99 16.73 -8.31
N ILE A 373 7.72 16.16 -7.33
CA ILE A 373 7.27 15.07 -6.48
C ILE A 373 7.35 15.49 -5.02
N LEU A 374 6.24 15.44 -4.31
CA LEU A 374 6.17 15.63 -2.85
C LEU A 374 6.23 14.26 -2.17
N THR A 375 6.96 14.15 -1.06
CA THR A 375 7.11 12.88 -0.34
C THR A 375 6.61 12.95 1.11
N PRO A 376 5.35 13.38 1.36
CA PRO A 376 4.85 13.57 2.72
C PRO A 376 4.61 12.24 3.46
N HIS A 377 4.92 12.19 4.75
CA HIS A 377 4.28 11.26 5.66
C HIS A 377 2.86 11.77 6.05
N PRO A 378 1.98 10.96 6.67
CA PRO A 378 0.59 11.37 6.94
C PRO A 378 0.42 12.73 7.62
N LYS A 379 1.26 13.05 8.62
CA LYS A 379 1.17 14.34 9.33
C LYS A 379 1.66 15.53 8.50
N GLU A 380 2.64 15.33 7.61
CA GLU A 380 3.08 16.37 6.66
C GLU A 380 1.98 16.65 5.64
N LEU A 381 1.36 15.60 5.09
CA LEU A 381 0.23 15.80 4.18
C LEU A 381 -0.92 16.56 4.87
N GLU A 382 -1.27 16.23 6.11
CA GLU A 382 -2.32 16.93 6.84
C GLU A 382 -2.03 18.43 7.08
N ARG A 383 -0.76 18.85 7.12
CA ARG A 383 -0.40 20.28 7.13
C ARG A 383 -0.72 20.94 5.78
N LEU A 384 -0.59 20.21 4.69
CA LEU A 384 -0.88 20.70 3.34
C LEU A 384 -2.37 20.75 3.03
N VAL A 385 -3.14 19.70 3.41
CA VAL A 385 -4.53 19.51 2.99
C VAL A 385 -5.57 19.64 4.12
N GLY A 386 -5.11 19.80 5.36
CA GLY A 386 -5.97 19.77 6.56
C GLY A 386 -6.11 18.38 7.15
N LYS A 387 -6.69 18.30 8.35
CA LYS A 387 -6.87 17.03 9.07
C LYS A 387 -7.70 16.03 8.26
N CYS A 388 -7.38 14.75 8.40
CA CYS A 388 -8.07 13.63 7.79
C CYS A 388 -8.60 12.70 8.89
N GLN A 389 -9.79 12.13 8.68
CA GLN A 389 -10.42 11.22 9.65
C GLN A 389 -9.79 9.81 9.56
N ASN A 390 -9.38 9.38 8.36
CA ASN A 390 -8.83 8.05 8.09
C ASN A 390 -7.91 8.08 6.85
N SER A 391 -7.39 6.92 6.48
CA SER A 391 -6.49 6.78 5.32
C SER A 391 -7.21 6.98 3.98
N TYR A 392 -8.50 6.62 3.88
CA TYR A 392 -9.27 6.85 2.66
C TYR A 392 -9.44 8.35 2.40
N GLU A 393 -9.89 9.13 3.38
CA GLU A 393 -10.01 10.58 3.23
C GLU A 393 -8.66 11.24 2.93
N ARG A 394 -7.59 10.75 3.57
CA ARG A 394 -6.21 11.21 3.31
C ARG A 394 -5.79 10.97 1.87
N LEU A 395 -6.07 9.79 1.34
CA LEU A 395 -5.79 9.44 -0.06
C LEU A 395 -6.57 10.34 -1.03
N MET A 396 -7.87 10.56 -0.77
CA MET A 396 -8.70 11.43 -1.62
C MET A 396 -8.21 12.87 -1.61
N LYS A 397 -7.83 13.42 -0.44
CA LYS A 397 -7.25 14.77 -0.35
C LYS A 397 -5.88 14.87 -1.03
N ALA A 398 -5.07 13.81 -0.97
CA ALA A 398 -3.82 13.76 -1.72
C ALA A 398 -4.07 13.79 -3.24
N ARG A 399 -5.10 13.09 -3.73
CA ARG A 399 -5.51 13.12 -5.14
C ARG A 399 -5.97 14.53 -5.58
N GLU A 400 -6.75 15.20 -4.75
CA GLU A 400 -7.20 16.58 -5.00
C GLU A 400 -6.01 17.55 -5.07
N LEU A 401 -5.06 17.43 -4.12
CA LEU A 401 -3.85 18.24 -4.12
C LEU A 401 -2.97 17.96 -5.36
N ALA A 402 -2.71 16.70 -5.68
CA ALA A 402 -1.92 16.31 -6.84
C ALA A 402 -2.52 16.87 -8.13
N LYS A 403 -3.83 16.76 -8.31
CA LYS A 403 -4.55 17.28 -9.48
C LYS A 403 -4.52 18.80 -9.55
N SER A 404 -4.81 19.49 -8.44
CA SER A 404 -4.92 20.96 -8.41
C SER A 404 -3.57 21.66 -8.55
N ALA A 405 -2.51 21.08 -8.01
CA ALA A 405 -1.15 21.62 -8.06
C ALA A 405 -0.32 21.10 -9.25
N GLY A 406 -0.78 20.05 -9.95
CA GLY A 406 -0.03 19.43 -11.05
C GLY A 406 1.23 18.69 -10.61
N VAL A 407 1.27 18.18 -9.36
CA VAL A 407 2.41 17.50 -8.74
C VAL A 407 2.12 16.03 -8.49
N HIS A 408 3.18 15.23 -8.41
CA HIS A 408 3.08 13.85 -7.92
C HIS A 408 3.25 13.83 -6.38
N ILE A 409 2.61 12.86 -5.72
CA ILE A 409 2.71 12.73 -4.26
C ILE A 409 3.05 11.28 -3.92
N ILE A 410 4.12 11.06 -3.18
CA ILE A 410 4.41 9.78 -2.53
C ILE A 410 3.95 9.89 -1.08
N LEU A 411 2.74 9.45 -0.79
CA LEU A 411 2.20 9.39 0.57
C LEU A 411 2.80 8.18 1.29
N LYS A 412 3.74 8.45 2.19
CA LYS A 412 4.50 7.40 2.91
C LYS A 412 3.61 6.62 3.88
N GLY A 413 3.73 5.29 3.89
CA GLY A 413 3.01 4.36 4.76
C GLY A 413 3.47 2.92 4.53
N ALA A 414 2.83 1.94 5.19
CA ALA A 414 3.10 0.51 4.97
C ALA A 414 2.86 0.12 3.50
N TYR A 415 1.77 0.60 2.92
CA TYR A 415 1.52 0.61 1.49
C TYR A 415 1.62 2.05 0.99
N SER A 416 2.84 2.53 0.75
CA SER A 416 3.03 3.90 0.25
C SER A 416 2.27 4.12 -1.03
N ALA A 417 1.46 5.20 -1.09
CA ALA A 417 0.63 5.51 -2.25
C ALA A 417 1.30 6.58 -3.13
N ILE A 418 1.54 6.25 -4.37
CA ILE A 418 2.02 7.17 -5.41
C ILE A 418 0.80 7.73 -6.13
N VAL A 419 0.54 9.01 -5.94
CA VAL A 419 -0.61 9.72 -6.52
C VAL A 419 -0.15 10.64 -7.63
N THR A 420 -0.79 10.53 -8.79
CA THR A 420 -0.44 11.33 -9.97
C THR A 420 -1.39 12.51 -10.17
N PRO A 421 -1.00 13.55 -10.93
CA PRO A 421 -1.89 14.65 -11.29
C PRO A 421 -3.14 14.21 -12.08
N ALA A 422 -3.06 13.07 -12.77
CA ALA A 422 -4.20 12.47 -13.48
C ALA A 422 -5.19 11.75 -12.53
N GLY A 423 -4.84 11.63 -11.23
CA GLY A 423 -5.67 10.97 -10.23
C GLY A 423 -5.42 9.47 -10.08
N LYS A 424 -4.49 8.87 -10.82
CA LYS A 424 -4.08 7.48 -10.63
C LYS A 424 -3.33 7.32 -9.33
N CYS A 425 -3.50 6.16 -8.68
CA CYS A 425 -2.85 5.78 -7.44
C CYS A 425 -2.19 4.42 -7.59
N PHE A 426 -0.88 4.36 -7.34
CA PHE A 426 -0.13 3.12 -7.28
C PHE A 426 0.27 2.85 -5.84
N PHE A 427 0.06 1.63 -5.36
CA PHE A 427 0.42 1.24 -4.00
C PHE A 427 1.66 0.35 -4.02
N ASN A 428 2.61 0.68 -3.18
CA ASN A 428 3.85 -0.08 -3.05
C ASN A 428 3.72 -1.15 -1.96
N PRO A 429 3.90 -2.46 -2.28
CA PRO A 429 3.83 -3.53 -1.29
C PRO A 429 5.15 -3.83 -0.59
N THR A 430 6.28 -3.24 -1.05
CA THR A 430 7.60 -3.50 -0.46
C THR A 430 7.87 -2.64 0.76
N GLY A 431 8.71 -3.12 1.64
CA GLY A 431 9.07 -2.48 2.89
C GLY A 431 8.54 -3.24 4.11
N ASN A 432 9.08 -2.91 5.27
CA ASN A 432 8.76 -3.59 6.52
C ASN A 432 8.81 -2.62 7.72
N PRO A 433 8.28 -3.00 8.89
CA PRO A 433 8.24 -2.13 10.07
C PRO A 433 9.61 -1.67 10.57
N GLY A 434 10.71 -2.38 10.28
CA GLY A 434 12.06 -1.97 10.63
C GLY A 434 12.51 -0.67 9.96
N MET A 435 11.85 -0.28 8.86
CA MET A 435 12.08 0.99 8.16
C MET A 435 11.47 2.21 8.90
N ALA A 436 10.69 2.01 9.94
CA ALA A 436 10.09 3.07 10.74
C ALA A 436 11.11 3.74 11.68
N THR A 437 12.16 4.31 11.10
CA THR A 437 13.27 4.96 11.80
C THR A 437 13.63 6.30 11.13
N GLY A 438 14.22 7.22 11.91
CA GLY A 438 14.63 8.53 11.40
C GLY A 438 15.65 8.42 10.27
N GLY A 439 15.42 9.16 9.18
CA GLY A 439 16.30 9.18 7.99
C GLY A 439 15.82 8.29 6.84
N SER A 440 14.87 7.38 7.04
CA SER A 440 14.34 6.54 5.96
C SER A 440 13.72 7.37 4.82
N GLY A 441 13.03 8.47 5.14
CA GLY A 441 12.52 9.43 4.17
C GLY A 441 13.63 10.12 3.37
N ASP A 442 14.75 10.49 4.04
CA ASP A 442 15.88 11.13 3.38
C ASP A 442 16.50 10.22 2.31
N VAL A 443 16.56 8.91 2.59
CA VAL A 443 17.00 7.90 1.61
C VAL A 443 16.05 7.85 0.41
N LEU A 444 14.73 7.82 0.64
CA LEU A 444 13.74 7.86 -0.44
C LEU A 444 13.90 9.11 -1.30
N THR A 445 14.08 10.28 -0.69
CA THR A 445 14.31 11.54 -1.38
C THR A 445 15.55 11.46 -2.30
N GLY A 446 16.64 10.85 -1.83
CA GLY A 446 17.84 10.63 -2.64
C GLY A 446 17.60 9.71 -3.83
N VAL A 447 16.81 8.63 -3.66
CA VAL A 447 16.47 7.70 -4.75
C VAL A 447 15.59 8.39 -5.80
N VAL A 448 14.55 9.13 -5.38
CA VAL A 448 13.67 9.88 -6.29
C VAL A 448 14.46 10.92 -7.08
N LEU A 449 15.33 11.69 -6.40
CA LEU A 449 16.19 12.68 -7.02
C LEU A 449 17.07 12.07 -8.13
N ALA A 450 17.70 10.93 -7.84
CA ALA A 450 18.56 10.25 -8.80
C ALA A 450 17.79 9.82 -10.06
N LEU A 451 16.57 9.32 -9.93
CA LEU A 451 15.77 8.88 -11.06
C LEU A 451 15.25 10.06 -11.90
N LEU A 452 14.79 11.12 -11.27
CA LEU A 452 14.41 12.35 -11.98
C LEU A 452 15.60 12.93 -12.76
N ALA A 453 16.78 13.01 -12.14
CA ALA A 453 17.98 13.50 -12.79
C ALA A 453 18.40 12.63 -14.00
N GLN A 454 18.16 11.32 -13.95
CA GLN A 454 18.37 10.40 -15.08
C GLN A 454 17.30 10.50 -16.17
N GLY A 455 16.33 11.42 -16.04
CA GLY A 455 15.30 11.66 -17.02
C GLY A 455 14.17 10.60 -17.02
N TYR A 456 13.93 9.94 -15.90
CA TYR A 456 12.69 9.15 -15.74
C TYR A 456 11.50 10.10 -15.66
N GLU A 457 10.39 9.73 -16.32
CA GLU A 457 9.12 10.43 -16.14
C GLU A 457 8.72 10.40 -14.66
N PRO A 458 8.13 11.47 -14.11
CA PRO A 458 7.88 11.60 -12.68
C PRO A 458 7.07 10.46 -12.06
N GLU A 459 6.03 9.97 -12.76
CA GLU A 459 5.24 8.81 -12.32
C GLU A 459 6.13 7.57 -12.18
N LYS A 460 6.91 7.27 -13.23
CA LYS A 460 7.83 6.12 -13.26
C LYS A 460 8.93 6.25 -12.20
N ALA A 461 9.48 7.45 -12.03
CA ALA A 461 10.47 7.73 -11.00
C ALA A 461 9.91 7.50 -9.59
N ALA A 462 8.70 7.97 -9.32
CA ALA A 462 8.04 7.78 -8.04
C ALA A 462 7.73 6.31 -7.73
N CYS A 463 7.18 5.56 -8.69
CA CYS A 463 6.90 4.12 -8.54
C CYS A 463 8.18 3.31 -8.30
N LEU A 464 9.17 3.49 -9.18
CA LEU A 464 10.44 2.77 -9.11
C LEU A 464 11.22 3.10 -7.83
N ALA A 465 11.31 4.39 -7.44
CA ALA A 465 11.99 4.82 -6.22
C ALA A 465 11.35 4.21 -4.97
N THR A 466 10.03 4.26 -4.87
CA THR A 466 9.31 3.77 -3.70
C THR A 466 9.46 2.25 -3.57
N TYR A 467 9.37 1.53 -4.69
CA TYR A 467 9.52 0.08 -4.72
C TYR A 467 10.94 -0.37 -4.33
N VAL A 468 11.97 0.23 -4.95
CA VAL A 468 13.38 -0.10 -4.66
C VAL A 468 13.77 0.26 -3.23
N HIS A 469 13.30 1.40 -2.73
CA HIS A 469 13.53 1.80 -1.35
C HIS A 469 12.96 0.78 -0.35
N GLY A 470 11.71 0.32 -0.57
CA GLY A 470 11.09 -0.72 0.26
C GLY A 470 11.81 -2.06 0.13
N LEU A 471 12.13 -2.49 -1.10
CA LEU A 471 12.88 -3.72 -1.36
C LEU A 471 14.26 -3.71 -0.70
N ALA A 472 14.98 -2.58 -0.72
CA ALA A 472 16.25 -2.43 0.00
C ALA A 472 16.07 -2.57 1.52
N GLY A 473 14.96 -2.04 2.05
CA GLY A 473 14.56 -2.23 3.43
C GLY A 473 14.29 -3.70 3.77
N ASP A 474 13.62 -4.43 2.89
CA ASP A 474 13.33 -5.87 3.08
C ASP A 474 14.61 -6.70 3.06
N VAL A 475 15.53 -6.39 2.17
CA VAL A 475 16.87 -7.02 2.13
C VAL A 475 17.65 -6.71 3.41
N ALA A 476 17.60 -5.47 3.89
CA ALA A 476 18.27 -5.07 5.13
C ALA A 476 17.66 -5.77 6.34
N CYS A 477 16.33 -5.85 6.41
CA CYS A 477 15.61 -6.55 7.48
C CYS A 477 15.96 -8.06 7.53
N LYS A 478 16.04 -8.73 6.38
CA LYS A 478 16.48 -10.14 6.31
C LYS A 478 17.89 -10.36 6.83
N LYS A 479 18.78 -9.35 6.67
CA LYS A 479 20.18 -9.45 7.14
C LYS A 479 20.37 -9.07 8.60
N GLN A 480 19.68 -8.04 9.08
CA GLN A 480 19.92 -7.42 10.40
C GLN A 480 18.80 -7.67 11.41
N GLY A 481 17.62 -8.14 10.94
CA GLY A 481 16.39 -8.17 11.72
C GLY A 481 15.72 -6.78 11.82
N ALA A 482 14.42 -6.78 12.03
CA ALA A 482 13.61 -5.54 12.04
C ALA A 482 13.99 -4.55 13.16
N VAL A 483 14.47 -5.05 14.30
CA VAL A 483 14.84 -4.21 15.46
C VAL A 483 16.23 -3.62 15.31
N GLY A 484 17.16 -4.36 14.72
CA GLY A 484 18.59 -3.98 14.67
C GLY A 484 18.98 -3.20 13.42
N MET A 485 18.14 -3.17 12.39
CA MET A 485 18.47 -2.47 11.15
C MET A 485 18.45 -0.95 11.32
N THR A 486 19.37 -0.29 10.64
CA THR A 486 19.48 1.16 10.57
C THR A 486 19.24 1.65 9.15
N VAL A 487 19.05 2.96 8.99
CA VAL A 487 18.90 3.58 7.65
C VAL A 487 20.17 3.39 6.80
N GLY A 488 21.35 3.34 7.43
CA GLY A 488 22.60 2.99 6.76
C GLY A 488 22.58 1.62 6.09
N ASP A 489 21.87 0.65 6.69
CA ASP A 489 21.70 -0.69 6.12
C ASP A 489 20.80 -0.64 4.88
N ILE A 490 19.75 0.19 4.88
CA ILE A 490 18.90 0.42 3.70
C ILE A 490 19.74 0.95 2.55
N VAL A 491 20.54 2.02 2.80
CA VAL A 491 21.45 2.58 1.79
C VAL A 491 22.46 1.55 1.27
N ALA A 492 23.00 0.72 2.16
CA ALA A 492 23.95 -0.34 1.79
C ALA A 492 23.30 -1.46 0.96
N CYS A 493 21.98 -1.68 1.11
CA CYS A 493 21.22 -2.69 0.39
C CYS A 493 20.61 -2.18 -0.94
N LEU A 494 20.59 -0.87 -1.21
CA LEU A 494 20.10 -0.32 -2.49
C LEU A 494 20.74 -0.99 -3.72
N PRO A 495 22.07 -1.22 -3.80
CA PRO A 495 22.65 -1.89 -4.97
C PRO A 495 22.13 -3.30 -5.20
N LEU A 496 21.80 -4.03 -4.12
CA LEU A 496 21.24 -5.36 -4.24
C LEU A 496 19.77 -5.31 -4.67
N ALA A 497 18.99 -4.36 -4.16
CA ALA A 497 17.62 -4.14 -4.59
C ALA A 497 17.53 -3.79 -6.08
N TRP A 498 18.42 -2.93 -6.58
CA TRP A 498 18.53 -2.66 -8.02
C TRP A 498 18.84 -3.91 -8.83
N LYS A 499 19.83 -4.69 -8.38
CA LYS A 499 20.20 -5.95 -9.04
C LYS A 499 19.04 -6.95 -9.11
N MET A 500 18.23 -7.06 -8.05
CA MET A 500 17.05 -7.93 -8.03
C MET A 500 15.96 -7.52 -9.03
N LEU A 501 15.90 -6.24 -9.40
CA LEU A 501 14.99 -5.76 -10.45
C LEU A 501 15.56 -5.94 -11.87
N GLU A 502 16.87 -6.09 -12.01
CA GLU A 502 17.53 -6.35 -13.31
C GLU A 502 17.51 -7.83 -13.70
N GLU A 503 17.28 -8.73 -12.73
CA GLU A 503 17.18 -10.20 -12.90
C GLU A 503 15.76 -10.61 -13.30
#